data_8688a1c63151f75713a82d33b14ebe01
#
_entry.id   8688a1c63151f75713a82d33b14ebe01
#
_cell.length_a   1.000
_cell.length_b   1.000
_cell.length_c   1.000
_cell.angle_alpha   90.00
_cell.angle_beta   90.00
_cell.angle_gamma   90.00
#
_symmetry.space_group_name_H-M   'P 1'
#
loop_
_entity.id
_entity.type
_entity.pdbx_description
1 polymer ?
#
loop_
_entity_poly.entity_id
_entity_poly.type
_entity_poly.pdbx_seq_one_letter_code
_entity_poly.pdbx_strand_id
1 'polypeptide(L)'
;MEWLIALTDRSLFETSPLSDADKERLRALYRDFGQAEIDWLAEKEAVTQHDVKAIEYLVRDRLSALGLDSIAELTHFACTSEDINSASYALTVKRAVEEVWLPALDVVIAKLRELAAEHADAAMLSRTHGQPATPSTMGKEIAVFAWRLAVSYTHLTLPTKRIV
;
A
#
# COMPACT_ATOMS: atom_id res chain seq x y z
N MET A 1 14.67 -4.72 4.79
CA MET A 1 15.35 -3.96 5.87
C MET A 1 14.79 -4.27 7.24
N GLU A 2 13.49 -4.08 7.50
CA GLU A 2 12.92 -4.32 8.85
C GLU A 2 13.09 -5.78 9.32
N TRP A 3 13.01 -6.75 8.41
CA TRP A 3 13.30 -8.15 8.73
C TRP A 3 14.76 -8.35 9.18
N LEU A 4 15.70 -7.75 8.48
CA LEU A 4 17.13 -7.80 8.84
C LEU A 4 17.39 -7.18 10.21
N ILE A 5 16.80 -6.03 10.49
CA ILE A 5 16.84 -5.39 11.82
C ILE A 5 16.28 -6.33 12.89
N ALA A 6 15.13 -6.94 12.63
CA ALA A 6 14.49 -7.86 13.56
C ALA A 6 15.33 -9.11 13.85
N LEU A 7 16.09 -9.61 12.88
CA LEU A 7 17.00 -10.74 13.08
C LEU A 7 18.17 -10.35 14.00
N THR A 8 18.78 -9.18 13.77
CA THR A 8 19.89 -8.70 14.59
C THR A 8 19.44 -8.35 16.02
N ASP A 9 18.26 -7.75 16.19
CA ASP A 9 17.69 -7.44 17.52
C ASP A 9 17.43 -8.68 18.38
N ARG A 10 17.27 -9.84 17.73
CA ARG A 10 17.16 -11.14 18.42
C ARG A 10 18.48 -11.86 18.61
N SER A 11 19.60 -11.21 18.24
CA SER A 11 20.94 -11.78 18.34
C SER A 11 21.07 -13.17 17.70
N LEU A 12 20.37 -13.39 16.60
CA LEU A 12 20.45 -14.65 15.87
C LEU A 12 21.84 -14.78 15.21
N PHE A 13 22.36 -16.01 15.20
CA PHE A 13 23.67 -16.32 14.58
C PHE A 13 24.84 -15.50 15.14
N GLU A 14 24.87 -15.29 16.46
CA GLU A 14 25.93 -14.55 17.15
C GLU A 14 26.05 -13.06 16.67
N THR A 15 25.04 -12.54 16.01
CA THR A 15 25.01 -11.12 15.64
C THR A 15 24.66 -10.25 16.84
N SER A 16 25.28 -9.08 16.93
CA SER A 16 24.89 -8.07 17.90
C SER A 16 23.75 -7.21 17.35
N PRO A 17 22.83 -6.72 18.21
CA PRO A 17 21.85 -5.74 17.79
C PRO A 17 22.52 -4.52 17.16
N LEU A 18 21.96 -4.04 16.07
CA LEU A 18 22.44 -2.84 15.41
C LEU A 18 22.21 -1.60 16.27
N SER A 19 23.11 -0.63 16.17
CA SER A 19 22.90 0.69 16.77
C SER A 19 21.66 1.36 16.15
N ASP A 20 21.05 2.30 16.88
CA ASP A 20 19.91 3.06 16.36
C ASP A 20 20.32 3.89 15.11
N ALA A 21 21.57 4.36 15.08
CA ALA A 21 22.13 5.05 13.92
C ALA A 21 22.20 4.13 12.70
N ASP A 22 22.64 2.88 12.84
CA ASP A 22 22.71 1.92 11.74
C ASP A 22 21.32 1.49 11.28
N LYS A 23 20.38 1.32 12.21
CA LYS A 23 18.96 1.06 11.86
C LYS A 23 18.38 2.18 11.00
N GLU A 24 18.65 3.44 11.35
CA GLU A 24 18.19 4.57 10.52
C GLU A 24 18.91 4.63 9.16
N ARG A 25 20.21 4.33 9.10
CA ARG A 25 20.94 4.21 7.82
C ARG A 25 20.32 3.12 6.93
N LEU A 26 19.95 1.96 7.49
CA LEU A 26 19.26 0.91 6.76
C LEU A 26 17.88 1.35 6.27
N ARG A 27 17.12 2.09 7.08
CA ARG A 27 15.82 2.63 6.67
C ARG A 27 15.93 3.68 5.59
N ALA A 28 16.98 4.48 5.60
CA ALA A 28 17.26 5.44 4.55
C ALA A 28 17.36 4.75 3.17
N LEU A 29 17.91 3.54 3.07
CA LEU A 29 18.04 2.81 1.81
C LEU A 29 16.72 2.60 1.05
N TYR A 30 15.60 2.46 1.75
CA TYR A 30 14.30 2.33 1.08
C TYR A 30 13.49 3.63 1.06
N ARG A 31 13.78 4.59 1.95
CA ARG A 31 13.12 5.91 1.93
C ARG A 31 13.67 6.80 0.82
N ASP A 32 14.97 6.74 0.60
CA ASP A 32 15.71 7.55 -0.37
C ASP A 32 15.91 6.81 -1.71
N PHE A 33 15.16 5.73 -1.92
CA PHE A 33 15.22 4.94 -3.14
C PHE A 33 14.81 5.77 -4.34
N GLY A 34 15.71 5.91 -5.31
CA GLY A 34 15.53 6.79 -6.45
C GLY A 34 15.92 6.16 -7.79
N GLN A 35 16.10 7.02 -8.78
CA GLN A 35 16.40 6.58 -10.15
C GLN A 35 17.71 5.80 -10.24
N ALA A 36 18.72 6.18 -9.47
CA ALA A 36 20.00 5.49 -9.47
C ALA A 36 19.90 4.01 -9.04
N GLU A 37 19.05 3.72 -8.05
CA GLU A 37 18.78 2.36 -7.60
C GLU A 37 17.97 1.59 -8.64
N ILE A 38 17.01 2.24 -9.31
CA ILE A 38 16.22 1.64 -10.39
C ILE A 38 17.13 1.23 -11.55
N ASP A 39 18.02 2.11 -11.98
CA ASP A 39 18.95 1.85 -13.07
C ASP A 39 19.92 0.72 -12.72
N TRP A 40 20.48 0.75 -11.50
CA TRP A 40 21.35 -0.31 -10.99
C TRP A 40 20.63 -1.67 -10.95
N LEU A 41 19.37 -1.69 -10.50
CA LEU A 41 18.56 -2.93 -10.47
C LEU A 41 18.28 -3.45 -11.87
N ALA A 42 17.95 -2.58 -12.83
CA ALA A 42 17.70 -2.99 -14.20
C ALA A 42 18.94 -3.65 -14.85
N GLU A 43 20.13 -3.07 -14.64
CA GLU A 43 21.38 -3.67 -15.10
C GLU A 43 21.65 -5.03 -14.45
N LYS A 44 21.40 -5.13 -13.14
CA LYS A 44 21.65 -6.37 -12.40
C LYS A 44 20.66 -7.46 -12.77
N GLU A 45 19.38 -7.10 -12.94
CA GLU A 45 18.33 -8.03 -13.35
C GLU A 45 18.55 -8.57 -14.75
N ALA A 46 19.08 -7.76 -15.67
CA ALA A 46 19.44 -8.20 -17.02
C ALA A 46 20.45 -9.36 -17.00
N VAL A 47 21.30 -9.44 -15.98
CA VAL A 47 22.28 -10.53 -15.80
C VAL A 47 21.72 -11.68 -14.99
N THR A 48 21.01 -11.40 -13.89
CA THR A 48 20.51 -12.44 -12.98
C THR A 48 19.25 -13.11 -13.48
N GLN A 49 18.52 -12.49 -14.40
CA GLN A 49 17.21 -12.93 -14.90
C GLN A 49 16.19 -13.17 -13.76
N HIS A 50 16.35 -12.42 -12.65
CA HIS A 50 15.52 -12.58 -11.46
C HIS A 50 15.47 -11.26 -10.66
N ASP A 51 14.29 -10.65 -10.58
CA ASP A 51 14.01 -9.37 -9.95
C ASP A 51 14.37 -9.31 -8.44
N VAL A 52 13.81 -10.20 -7.65
CA VAL A 52 14.08 -10.24 -6.19
C VAL A 52 15.55 -10.57 -5.89
N LYS A 53 16.20 -11.34 -6.74
CA LYS A 53 17.64 -11.63 -6.60
C LYS A 53 18.48 -10.38 -6.89
N ALA A 54 18.09 -9.56 -7.84
CA ALA A 54 18.73 -8.28 -8.10
C ALA A 54 18.62 -7.35 -6.87
N ILE A 55 17.44 -7.31 -6.23
CA ILE A 55 17.22 -6.56 -4.98
C ILE A 55 18.12 -7.09 -3.85
N GLU A 56 18.27 -8.39 -3.69
CA GLU A 56 19.18 -8.98 -2.70
C GLU A 56 20.61 -8.48 -2.91
N TYR A 57 21.09 -8.47 -4.14
CA TYR A 57 22.43 -7.98 -4.46
C TYR A 57 22.58 -6.49 -4.16
N LEU A 58 21.56 -5.67 -4.47
CA LEU A 58 21.58 -4.24 -4.12
C LEU A 58 21.69 -4.05 -2.60
N VAL A 59 20.89 -4.79 -1.83
CA VAL A 59 20.93 -4.71 -0.36
C VAL A 59 22.30 -5.08 0.17
N ARG A 60 22.90 -6.16 -0.32
CA ARG A 60 24.25 -6.60 0.10
C ARG A 60 25.31 -5.56 -0.26
N ASP A 61 25.25 -4.98 -1.44
CA ASP A 61 26.15 -3.89 -1.86
C ASP A 61 26.04 -2.68 -0.93
N ARG A 62 24.82 -2.26 -0.60
CA ARG A 62 24.59 -1.16 0.32
C ARG A 62 25.02 -1.47 1.76
N LEU A 63 24.84 -2.70 2.23
CA LEU A 63 25.35 -3.13 3.54
C LEU A 63 26.87 -3.02 3.59
N SER A 64 27.56 -3.48 2.56
CA SER A 64 29.02 -3.35 2.46
C SER A 64 29.46 -1.89 2.49
N ALA A 65 28.81 -1.03 1.72
CA ALA A 65 29.08 0.42 1.73
C ALA A 65 28.85 1.09 3.10
N LEU A 66 27.99 0.51 3.92
CA LEU A 66 27.73 0.96 5.30
C LEU A 66 28.69 0.34 6.33
N GLY A 67 29.58 -0.58 5.94
CA GLY A 67 30.44 -1.34 6.85
C GLY A 67 29.69 -2.39 7.67
N LEU A 68 28.59 -2.90 7.16
CA LEU A 68 27.71 -3.89 7.81
C LEU A 68 27.80 -5.27 7.13
N ASP A 69 28.96 -5.63 6.61
CA ASP A 69 29.20 -6.89 5.90
C ASP A 69 28.86 -8.12 6.74
N SER A 70 29.06 -8.04 8.05
CA SER A 70 28.82 -9.16 8.99
C SER A 70 27.37 -9.67 8.99
N ILE A 71 26.42 -8.85 8.56
CA ILE A 71 24.99 -9.20 8.50
C ILE A 71 24.49 -9.43 7.06
N ALA A 72 25.36 -9.30 6.06
CA ALA A 72 24.95 -9.37 4.66
C ALA A 72 24.33 -10.72 4.29
N GLU A 73 24.82 -11.83 4.86
CA GLU A 73 24.28 -13.17 4.63
C GLU A 73 22.87 -13.38 5.20
N LEU A 74 22.46 -12.55 6.16
CA LEU A 74 21.11 -12.61 6.72
C LEU A 74 20.04 -11.98 5.81
N THR A 75 20.45 -11.31 4.74
CA THR A 75 19.54 -10.59 3.82
C THR A 75 18.44 -11.50 3.27
N HIS A 76 18.79 -12.75 2.96
CA HIS A 76 17.85 -13.74 2.41
C HIS A 76 17.44 -14.82 3.44
N PHE A 77 17.87 -14.68 4.67
CA PHE A 77 17.62 -15.71 5.67
C PHE A 77 16.13 -15.87 5.99
N ALA A 78 15.66 -17.11 5.92
CA ALA A 78 14.28 -17.53 6.20
C ALA A 78 13.19 -16.81 5.38
N CYS A 79 13.55 -16.24 4.21
CA CYS A 79 12.63 -15.64 3.27
C CYS A 79 12.80 -16.30 1.90
N THR A 80 11.72 -16.36 1.14
CA THR A 80 11.75 -16.61 -0.30
C THR A 80 11.25 -15.37 -1.05
N SER A 81 11.39 -15.36 -2.37
CA SER A 81 10.95 -14.25 -3.22
C SER A 81 9.49 -13.92 -2.98
N GLU A 82 8.63 -14.92 -2.84
CA GLU A 82 7.19 -14.74 -2.67
C GLU A 82 6.81 -14.13 -1.31
N ASP A 83 7.58 -14.38 -0.25
CA ASP A 83 7.38 -13.69 1.04
C ASP A 83 7.59 -12.19 0.90
N ILE A 84 8.62 -11.78 0.14
CA ILE A 84 8.93 -10.37 -0.12
C ILE A 84 7.88 -9.75 -1.03
N ASN A 85 7.49 -10.42 -2.11
CA ASN A 85 6.45 -9.97 -3.02
C ASN A 85 5.12 -9.78 -2.31
N SER A 86 4.67 -10.76 -1.53
CA SER A 86 3.42 -10.69 -0.76
C SER A 86 3.42 -9.52 0.23
N ALA A 87 4.52 -9.30 0.95
CA ALA A 87 4.65 -8.17 1.87
C ALA A 87 4.64 -6.82 1.11
N SER A 88 5.32 -6.75 -0.04
CA SER A 88 5.37 -5.55 -0.88
C SER A 88 3.99 -5.21 -1.44
N TYR A 89 3.27 -6.18 -1.99
CA TYR A 89 1.90 -5.97 -2.48
C TYR A 89 0.95 -5.53 -1.38
N ALA A 90 1.02 -6.17 -0.20
CA ALA A 90 0.18 -5.78 0.94
C ALA A 90 0.42 -4.32 1.36
N LEU A 91 1.68 -3.91 1.46
CA LEU A 91 2.06 -2.53 1.79
C LEU A 91 1.64 -1.52 0.71
N THR A 92 1.84 -1.87 -0.57
CA THR A 92 1.47 -1.02 -1.70
C THR A 92 -0.04 -0.83 -1.76
N VAL A 93 -0.82 -1.90 -1.68
CA VAL A 93 -2.29 -1.83 -1.68
C VAL A 93 -2.79 -1.05 -0.48
N LYS A 94 -2.24 -1.31 0.72
CA LYS A 94 -2.60 -0.55 1.92
C LYS A 94 -2.42 0.94 1.72
N ARG A 95 -1.23 1.39 1.29
CA ARG A 95 -0.93 2.80 1.05
C ARG A 95 -1.80 3.40 -0.05
N ALA A 96 -1.98 2.71 -1.16
CA ALA A 96 -2.83 3.17 -2.25
C ALA A 96 -4.28 3.41 -1.78
N VAL A 97 -4.80 2.51 -0.94
CA VAL A 97 -6.15 2.67 -0.36
C VAL A 97 -6.18 3.82 0.63
N GLU A 98 -5.29 3.83 1.62
CA GLU A 98 -5.34 4.79 2.74
C GLU A 98 -4.95 6.23 2.30
N GLU A 99 -3.94 6.37 1.44
CA GLU A 99 -3.36 7.68 1.12
C GLU A 99 -3.95 8.31 -0.15
N VAL A 100 -4.55 7.52 -1.05
CA VAL A 100 -5.05 8.00 -2.34
C VAL A 100 -6.54 7.74 -2.50
N TRP A 101 -6.95 6.49 -2.42
CA TRP A 101 -8.30 6.10 -2.79
C TRP A 101 -9.36 6.59 -1.80
N LEU A 102 -9.16 6.40 -0.49
CA LEU A 102 -10.12 6.86 0.52
C LEU A 102 -10.27 8.39 0.53
N PRO A 103 -9.20 9.21 0.53
CA PRO A 103 -9.35 10.66 0.43
C PRO A 103 -10.08 11.14 -0.83
N ALA A 104 -9.81 10.51 -1.98
CA ALA A 104 -10.51 10.84 -3.21
C ALA A 104 -12.01 10.47 -3.14
N LEU A 105 -12.33 9.33 -2.55
CA LEU A 105 -13.71 8.87 -2.37
C LEU A 105 -14.49 9.78 -1.41
N ASP A 106 -13.86 10.28 -0.34
CA ASP A 106 -14.46 11.23 0.59
C ASP A 106 -14.89 12.51 -0.12
N VAL A 107 -14.08 13.03 -1.04
CA VAL A 107 -14.44 14.20 -1.85
C VAL A 107 -15.68 13.92 -2.71
N VAL A 108 -15.75 12.76 -3.34
CA VAL A 108 -16.89 12.36 -4.18
C VAL A 108 -18.17 12.23 -3.33
N ILE A 109 -18.07 11.54 -2.18
CA ILE A 109 -19.22 11.34 -1.27
C ILE A 109 -19.72 12.71 -0.75
N ALA A 110 -18.80 13.59 -0.35
CA ALA A 110 -19.14 14.94 0.12
C ALA A 110 -19.89 15.73 -0.97
N LYS A 111 -19.40 15.69 -2.21
CA LYS A 111 -20.05 16.38 -3.34
C LYS A 111 -21.43 15.81 -3.68
N LEU A 112 -21.57 14.48 -3.63
CA LEU A 112 -22.88 13.86 -3.85
C LEU A 112 -23.87 14.21 -2.73
N ARG A 113 -23.44 14.33 -1.47
CA ARG A 113 -24.28 14.77 -0.36
C ARG A 113 -24.71 16.23 -0.52
N GLU A 114 -23.80 17.10 -0.92
CA GLU A 114 -24.10 18.50 -1.23
C GLU A 114 -25.17 18.60 -2.33
N LEU A 115 -24.96 17.93 -3.47
CA LEU A 115 -25.91 17.93 -4.58
C LEU A 115 -27.26 17.32 -4.20
N ALA A 116 -27.26 16.26 -3.38
CA ALA A 116 -28.49 15.67 -2.89
C ALA A 116 -29.31 16.64 -2.02
N ALA A 117 -28.63 17.43 -1.18
CA ALA A 117 -29.27 18.45 -0.36
C ALA A 117 -29.77 19.65 -1.21
N GLU A 118 -28.94 20.13 -2.14
CA GLU A 118 -29.31 21.23 -3.05
C GLU A 118 -30.55 20.92 -3.88
N HIS A 119 -30.71 19.68 -4.33
CA HIS A 119 -31.81 19.24 -5.17
C HIS A 119 -32.88 18.43 -4.43
N ALA A 120 -32.94 18.53 -3.10
CA ALA A 120 -33.90 17.78 -2.29
C ALA A 120 -35.37 17.97 -2.72
N ASP A 121 -35.73 19.21 -3.09
CA ASP A 121 -37.08 19.58 -3.49
C ASP A 121 -37.29 19.60 -5.02
N ALA A 122 -36.26 19.25 -5.80
CA ALA A 122 -36.38 19.23 -7.26
C ALA A 122 -37.16 17.96 -7.69
N ALA A 123 -38.46 18.16 -7.92
CA ALA A 123 -39.37 17.11 -8.31
C ALA A 123 -39.01 16.48 -9.65
N MET A 124 -39.01 15.17 -9.71
CA MET A 124 -38.77 14.37 -10.93
C MET A 124 -39.67 13.16 -10.99
N LEU A 125 -39.90 12.66 -12.19
CA LEU A 125 -40.59 11.43 -12.44
C LEU A 125 -39.58 10.28 -12.64
N SER A 126 -39.59 9.31 -11.75
CA SER A 126 -38.81 8.06 -11.94
C SER A 126 -39.30 7.30 -13.17
N ARG A 127 -38.43 6.54 -13.77
CA ARG A 127 -38.74 5.69 -14.93
C ARG A 127 -38.28 4.27 -14.70
N THR A 128 -39.02 3.32 -15.21
CA THR A 128 -38.64 1.91 -15.29
C THR A 128 -38.92 1.39 -16.73
N HIS A 129 -37.91 0.80 -17.34
CA HIS A 129 -37.99 0.37 -18.74
C HIS A 129 -38.47 1.48 -19.69
N GLY A 130 -38.05 2.72 -19.43
CA GLY A 130 -38.46 3.90 -20.19
C GLY A 130 -39.89 4.40 -19.94
N GLN A 131 -40.67 3.74 -19.09
CA GLN A 131 -42.03 4.11 -18.73
C GLN A 131 -42.07 4.95 -17.43
N PRO A 132 -43.03 5.88 -17.31
CA PRO A 132 -43.27 6.60 -16.06
C PRO A 132 -43.49 5.65 -14.88
N ALA A 133 -42.86 5.99 -13.75
CA ALA A 133 -42.98 5.27 -12.50
C ALA A 133 -43.34 6.24 -11.35
N THR A 134 -42.91 5.96 -10.14
CA THR A 134 -43.23 6.76 -8.95
C THR A 134 -42.59 8.15 -9.03
N PRO A 135 -43.29 9.22 -8.65
CA PRO A 135 -42.68 10.51 -8.42
C PRO A 135 -41.58 10.49 -7.38
N SER A 136 -40.50 11.20 -7.60
CA SER A 136 -39.31 11.26 -6.75
C SER A 136 -38.73 12.67 -6.75
N THR A 137 -37.56 12.85 -6.17
CA THR A 137 -36.76 14.05 -6.32
C THR A 137 -35.36 13.74 -6.83
N MET A 138 -34.77 14.71 -7.51
CA MET A 138 -33.37 14.58 -7.98
C MET A 138 -32.42 14.33 -6.80
N GLY A 139 -32.62 15.05 -5.69
CA GLY A 139 -31.80 14.87 -4.49
C GLY A 139 -31.88 13.48 -3.92
N LYS A 140 -33.06 12.86 -3.89
CA LYS A 140 -33.22 11.46 -3.44
C LYS A 140 -32.47 10.49 -4.35
N GLU A 141 -32.54 10.67 -5.65
CA GLU A 141 -31.82 9.81 -6.60
C GLU A 141 -30.30 9.92 -6.44
N ILE A 142 -29.77 11.13 -6.23
CA ILE A 142 -28.34 11.37 -5.95
C ILE A 142 -27.96 10.78 -4.58
N ALA A 143 -28.80 10.91 -3.56
CA ALA A 143 -28.54 10.39 -2.22
C ALA A 143 -28.34 8.84 -2.20
N VAL A 144 -28.99 8.11 -3.10
CA VAL A 144 -28.80 6.67 -3.24
C VAL A 144 -27.34 6.34 -3.59
N PHE A 145 -26.72 7.10 -4.47
CA PHE A 145 -25.32 6.90 -4.84
C PHE A 145 -24.37 7.27 -3.68
N ALA A 146 -24.63 8.39 -3.01
CA ALA A 146 -23.86 8.78 -1.82
C ALA A 146 -23.91 7.70 -0.74
N TRP A 147 -25.09 7.12 -0.50
CA TRP A 147 -25.27 6.04 0.47
C TRP A 147 -24.51 4.76 0.08
N ARG A 148 -24.63 4.33 -1.17
CA ARG A 148 -23.91 3.12 -1.66
C ARG A 148 -22.41 3.25 -1.53
N LEU A 149 -21.85 4.42 -1.88
CA LEU A 149 -20.43 4.69 -1.73
C LEU A 149 -20.00 4.71 -0.25
N ALA A 150 -20.82 5.30 0.64
CA ALA A 150 -20.53 5.29 2.08
C ALA A 150 -20.54 3.89 2.67
N VAL A 151 -21.42 2.99 2.23
CA VAL A 151 -21.42 1.58 2.63
C VAL A 151 -20.17 0.87 2.15
N SER A 152 -19.76 1.08 0.90
CA SER A 152 -18.53 0.50 0.34
C SER A 152 -17.29 1.01 1.08
N TYR A 153 -17.23 2.28 1.43
CA TYR A 153 -16.18 2.89 2.25
C TYR A 153 -16.06 2.16 3.59
N THR A 154 -17.18 1.97 4.28
CA THR A 154 -17.20 1.26 5.57
C THR A 154 -16.65 -0.16 5.44
N HIS A 155 -17.04 -0.91 4.41
CA HIS A 155 -16.57 -2.28 4.21
C HIS A 155 -15.07 -2.37 3.91
N LEU A 156 -14.50 -1.38 3.21
CA LEU A 156 -13.05 -1.33 2.94
C LEU A 156 -12.22 -0.97 4.18
N THR A 157 -12.80 -0.20 5.11
CA THR A 157 -12.10 0.27 6.30
C THR A 157 -12.33 -0.61 7.54
N LEU A 158 -13.30 -1.53 7.49
CA LEU A 158 -13.51 -2.47 8.58
C LEU A 158 -12.31 -3.44 8.72
N PRO A 159 -11.81 -3.64 9.96
CA PRO A 159 -10.83 -4.67 10.19
C PRO A 159 -11.46 -6.04 9.85
N THR A 160 -10.90 -6.71 8.86
CA THR A 160 -11.27 -8.09 8.53
C THR A 160 -10.83 -8.96 9.71
N LYS A 161 -11.75 -9.32 10.60
CA LYS A 161 -11.49 -10.35 11.59
C LYS A 161 -11.35 -11.66 10.81
N ARG A 162 -10.13 -12.14 10.69
CA ARG A 162 -9.87 -13.50 10.25
C ARG A 162 -10.39 -14.42 11.36
N ILE A 163 -11.51 -15.05 11.14
CA ILE A 163 -11.94 -16.21 11.95
C ILE A 163 -11.15 -17.38 11.37
N VAL A 164 -10.10 -17.77 12.06
CA VAL A 164 -9.40 -19.03 11.81
C VAL A 164 -9.96 -20.06 12.75
#